data_1fcecf991a791e2c472896a387ea6644
#
_entry.id   1fcecf991a791e2c472896a387ea6644
#
_cell.length_a   1.000
_cell.length_b   1.000
_cell.length_c   1.000
_cell.angle_alpha   90.00
_cell.angle_beta   90.00
_cell.angle_gamma   90.00
#
_symmetry.space_group_name_H-M   'P 1'
#
loop_
_entity.id
_entity.type
_entity.pdbx_description
1 polymer ?
#
loop_
_entity_poly.entity_id
_entity_poly.type
_entity_poly.pdbx_seq_one_letter_code
_entity_poly.pdbx_strand_id
1 'polypeptide(L)'
;MTDINNLFFELIQVAIGTRICLSHTPSADEWGELYAMAMKQSLVGVCFAGGQKASPQPSPEGMGEKSLLFRGDLEEAYIPEMLYFTWMGMAVKIQQRNETINRQCVELQKRLSADGFRNYIMKGQANAALYQCGVKNGSVSSKGSSLSALRQSGDIDVYLEGGLDRVLAYARTFGEVKKVNELEMSVPVFSETVVEFHYRPFIMRNPFKNRRLQAFFQDQSEACFTNRISLENKAESLEIMAPTIAFNLVHQIVHIYHHFITEGVGLRQLMDYHFVVKHEMEVEKGSSVQEVKKVISDLGLERFASAVIWVIGYVFDPGMLATWIQKSETTLWKPNEKDGRLLLDEIMMSGNFGHTDERAKDILTSRWKAFWFVNSKTFRFWRFDHWAWFWSPVWRVYHFLWRKMKGFK
;
A
#
# COMPACT_ATOMS: atom_id res chain seq x y z
N MET A 1 -21.67 -0.06 -8.78
CA MET A 1 -20.97 1.02 -8.06
C MET A 1 -21.84 2.25 -8.07
N THR A 2 -21.82 3.03 -7.00
CA THR A 2 -22.57 4.30 -6.91
C THR A 2 -21.83 5.41 -7.63
N ASP A 3 -22.50 6.50 -7.99
CA ASP A 3 -21.87 7.65 -8.65
C ASP A 3 -20.76 8.25 -7.79
N ILE A 4 -20.91 8.27 -6.47
CA ILE A 4 -19.89 8.76 -5.54
C ILE A 4 -18.61 7.91 -5.56
N ASN A 5 -18.68 6.59 -5.76
CA ASN A 5 -17.49 5.75 -5.90
C ASN A 5 -16.69 6.13 -7.16
N ASN A 6 -17.38 6.41 -8.27
CA ASN A 6 -16.71 6.85 -9.49
C ASN A 6 -16.03 8.21 -9.29
N LEU A 7 -16.72 9.14 -8.65
CA LEU A 7 -16.19 10.45 -8.32
C LEU A 7 -14.96 10.36 -7.40
N PHE A 8 -14.98 9.41 -6.44
CA PHE A 8 -13.83 9.13 -5.59
C PHE A 8 -12.61 8.62 -6.37
N PHE A 9 -12.83 7.72 -7.34
CA PHE A 9 -11.74 7.24 -8.21
C PHE A 9 -11.21 8.35 -9.11
N GLU A 10 -12.09 9.19 -9.66
CA GLU A 10 -11.69 10.37 -10.42
C GLU A 10 -10.82 11.33 -9.59
N LEU A 11 -11.19 11.56 -8.33
CA LEU A 11 -10.40 12.39 -7.40
C LEU A 11 -8.99 11.83 -7.20
N ILE A 12 -8.84 10.52 -7.05
CA ILE A 12 -7.55 9.85 -6.97
C ILE A 12 -6.78 9.99 -8.30
N GLN A 13 -7.45 9.78 -9.44
CA GLN A 13 -6.86 9.91 -10.77
C GLN A 13 -6.34 11.32 -11.04
N VAL A 14 -7.09 12.34 -10.62
CA VAL A 14 -6.64 13.75 -10.68
C VAL A 14 -5.40 13.95 -9.79
N ALA A 15 -5.40 13.38 -8.57
CA ALA A 15 -4.25 13.48 -7.67
C ALA A 15 -2.97 12.94 -8.32
N ILE A 16 -3.02 11.76 -8.92
CA ILE A 16 -1.86 11.08 -9.52
C ILE A 16 -1.57 11.48 -10.97
N GLY A 17 -2.41 12.33 -11.57
CA GLY A 17 -2.19 12.90 -12.90
C GLY A 17 -2.61 12.00 -14.08
N THR A 18 -3.42 10.96 -13.86
CA THR A 18 -3.99 10.11 -14.92
C THR A 18 -5.32 10.64 -15.45
N ARG A 19 -5.84 11.72 -14.84
CA ARG A 19 -7.02 12.47 -15.23
C ARG A 19 -6.81 13.95 -14.98
N ILE A 20 -7.43 14.81 -15.78
CA ILE A 20 -7.25 16.28 -15.70
C ILE A 20 -8.26 16.90 -14.73
N CYS A 21 -9.52 16.48 -14.74
CA CYS A 21 -10.60 17.07 -13.95
C CYS A 21 -11.63 16.02 -13.52
N LEU A 22 -12.50 16.37 -12.57
CA LEU A 22 -13.64 15.56 -12.19
C LEU A 22 -14.74 15.65 -13.28
N SER A 23 -15.63 14.68 -13.31
CA SER A 23 -16.77 14.62 -14.25
C SER A 23 -17.81 15.73 -13.98
N HIS A 24 -17.93 16.15 -12.73
CA HIS A 24 -18.73 17.29 -12.29
C HIS A 24 -18.09 17.91 -11.04
N THR A 25 -18.55 19.11 -10.68
CA THR A 25 -18.19 19.78 -9.43
C THR A 25 -18.94 19.14 -8.28
N PRO A 26 -18.25 18.57 -7.26
CA PRO A 26 -18.93 17.95 -6.13
C PRO A 26 -19.70 18.97 -5.28
N SER A 27 -20.91 18.60 -4.85
CA SER A 27 -21.66 19.32 -3.83
C SER A 27 -20.99 19.25 -2.45
N ALA A 28 -21.45 20.03 -1.48
CA ALA A 28 -20.93 20.00 -0.11
C ALA A 28 -21.06 18.62 0.53
N ASP A 29 -22.18 17.94 0.30
CA ASP A 29 -22.44 16.59 0.81
C ASP A 29 -21.49 15.57 0.16
N GLU A 30 -21.32 15.63 -1.17
CA GLU A 30 -20.38 14.75 -1.89
C GLU A 30 -18.94 14.96 -1.42
N TRP A 31 -18.49 16.20 -1.16
CA TRP A 31 -17.17 16.44 -0.56
C TRP A 31 -17.02 15.79 0.82
N GLY A 32 -18.09 15.81 1.64
CA GLY A 32 -18.12 15.10 2.93
C GLY A 32 -17.97 13.58 2.75
N GLU A 33 -18.69 12.99 1.79
CA GLU A 33 -18.59 11.56 1.48
C GLU A 33 -17.20 11.20 0.92
N LEU A 34 -16.64 11.99 0.01
CA LEU A 34 -15.29 11.81 -0.53
C LEU A 34 -14.22 11.82 0.57
N TYR A 35 -14.34 12.74 1.53
CA TYR A 35 -13.45 12.78 2.70
C TYR A 35 -13.58 11.51 3.56
N ALA A 36 -14.80 11.06 3.84
CA ALA A 36 -15.05 9.84 4.60
C ALA A 36 -14.47 8.60 3.89
N MET A 37 -14.62 8.52 2.56
CA MET A 37 -14.01 7.46 1.76
C MET A 37 -12.49 7.53 1.78
N ALA A 38 -11.90 8.71 1.68
CA ALA A 38 -10.45 8.92 1.79
C ALA A 38 -9.89 8.45 3.15
N MET A 39 -10.62 8.75 4.24
CA MET A 39 -10.31 8.24 5.58
C MET A 39 -10.37 6.71 5.63
N LYS A 40 -11.46 6.13 5.13
CA LYS A 40 -11.70 4.67 5.11
C LYS A 40 -10.63 3.92 4.34
N GLN A 41 -10.12 4.48 3.24
CA GLN A 41 -9.14 3.88 2.34
C GLN A 41 -7.68 4.29 2.65
N SER A 42 -7.45 5.12 3.69
CA SER A 42 -6.14 5.67 4.06
C SER A 42 -5.46 6.44 2.91
N LEU A 43 -6.25 7.23 2.18
CA LEU A 43 -5.82 8.04 1.05
C LEU A 43 -6.04 9.55 1.27
N VAL A 44 -6.16 9.97 2.53
CA VAL A 44 -6.51 11.36 2.92
C VAL A 44 -5.60 12.39 2.25
N GLY A 45 -4.29 12.24 2.36
CA GLY A 45 -3.34 13.19 1.78
C GLY A 45 -3.40 13.23 0.25
N VAL A 46 -3.51 12.05 -0.38
CA VAL A 46 -3.59 11.91 -1.85
C VAL A 46 -4.87 12.56 -2.38
N CYS A 47 -6.02 12.25 -1.78
CA CYS A 47 -7.30 12.83 -2.19
C CYS A 47 -7.36 14.34 -1.93
N PHE A 48 -6.72 14.85 -0.88
CA PHE A 48 -6.57 16.29 -0.66
C PHE A 48 -5.82 16.96 -1.82
N ALA A 49 -4.69 16.37 -2.27
CA ALA A 49 -3.99 16.87 -3.45
C ALA A 49 -4.85 16.83 -4.72
N GLY A 50 -5.70 15.80 -4.87
CA GLY A 50 -6.68 15.72 -5.96
C GLY A 50 -7.70 16.84 -5.90
N GLY A 51 -8.27 17.13 -4.73
CA GLY A 51 -9.21 18.22 -4.52
C GLY A 51 -8.60 19.59 -4.82
N GLN A 52 -7.35 19.82 -4.39
CA GLN A 52 -6.63 21.05 -4.73
C GLN A 52 -6.40 21.22 -6.24
N LYS A 53 -6.10 20.14 -6.96
CA LYS A 53 -5.88 20.20 -8.43
C LYS A 53 -7.20 20.30 -9.20
N ALA A 54 -8.28 19.70 -8.69
CA ALA A 54 -9.58 19.72 -9.32
C ALA A 54 -10.31 21.07 -9.15
N SER A 55 -9.97 21.83 -8.09
CA SER A 55 -10.54 23.15 -7.86
C SER A 55 -10.04 24.15 -8.90
N PRO A 56 -10.89 25.05 -9.42
CA PRO A 56 -10.45 26.09 -10.37
C PRO A 56 -9.31 26.91 -9.77
N GLN A 57 -8.14 26.93 -10.45
CA GLN A 57 -7.04 27.79 -10.04
C GLN A 57 -7.42 29.25 -10.36
N PRO A 58 -7.23 30.22 -9.45
CA PRO A 58 -7.35 31.63 -9.82
C PRO A 58 -6.33 31.91 -10.92
N SER A 59 -6.78 32.52 -12.02
CA SER A 59 -5.91 32.88 -13.14
C SER A 59 -4.77 33.82 -12.67
N PRO A 60 -3.52 33.64 -13.17
CA PRO A 60 -2.38 34.45 -12.76
C PRO A 60 -2.54 35.96 -13.01
N GLU A 61 -3.49 36.36 -13.89
CA GLU A 61 -3.72 37.76 -14.28
C GLU A 61 -4.56 38.56 -13.28
N GLY A 62 -5.02 37.97 -12.17
CA GLY A 62 -5.90 38.60 -11.17
C GLY A 62 -5.29 38.84 -9.78
N MET A 63 -3.99 38.62 -9.58
CA MET A 63 -3.35 38.83 -8.28
C MET A 63 -3.02 40.32 -8.02
N GLY A 64 -4.03 41.16 -7.89
CA GLY A 64 -3.94 42.37 -7.08
C GLY A 64 -4.18 41.97 -5.61
N GLU A 65 -3.50 42.60 -4.69
CA GLU A 65 -3.34 42.41 -3.24
C GLU A 65 -4.57 42.16 -2.35
N LYS A 66 -5.73 41.72 -2.90
CA LYS A 66 -7.01 41.57 -2.18
C LYS A 66 -7.69 40.21 -2.32
N SER A 67 -7.01 39.16 -2.75
CA SER A 67 -7.68 37.90 -3.09
C SER A 67 -7.42 36.72 -2.13
N LEU A 68 -7.40 36.96 -0.84
CA LEU A 68 -7.65 35.93 0.18
C LEU A 68 -9.09 35.99 0.70
N LEU A 69 -9.93 36.79 0.09
CA LEU A 69 -11.32 36.99 0.51
C LEU A 69 -12.26 36.48 -0.57
N PHE A 70 -12.98 35.43 -0.27
CA PHE A 70 -14.30 35.06 -0.71
C PHE A 70 -14.95 35.98 -1.76
N ARG A 71 -15.21 35.47 -2.96
CA ARG A 71 -16.25 35.99 -3.84
C ARG A 71 -17.44 35.04 -3.76
N GLY A 72 -18.51 35.52 -3.19
CA GLY A 72 -19.75 34.80 -2.92
C GLY A 72 -20.57 34.32 -4.13
N ASP A 73 -20.02 34.32 -5.35
CA ASP A 73 -20.73 33.89 -6.56
C ASP A 73 -20.10 32.64 -7.22
N LEU A 74 -19.15 31.94 -6.52
CA LEU A 74 -18.53 30.71 -6.97
C LEU A 74 -18.66 29.60 -5.91
N GLU A 75 -19.74 29.60 -5.12
CA GLU A 75 -19.94 28.70 -3.97
C GLU A 75 -20.02 27.20 -4.32
N GLU A 76 -20.19 26.85 -5.59
CA GLU A 76 -20.42 25.43 -5.98
C GLU A 76 -19.17 24.64 -6.37
N ALA A 77 -18.00 25.27 -6.49
CA ALA A 77 -16.80 24.63 -7.05
C ALA A 77 -15.73 24.21 -6.03
N TYR A 78 -15.87 24.58 -4.76
CA TYR A 78 -14.79 24.43 -3.76
C TYR A 78 -15.16 23.46 -2.65
N ILE A 79 -14.12 22.78 -2.10
CA ILE A 79 -14.27 22.04 -0.85
C ILE A 79 -14.81 23.01 0.22
N PRO A 80 -15.88 22.68 0.96
CA PRO A 80 -16.42 23.53 2.02
C PRO A 80 -15.33 23.96 3.00
N GLU A 81 -15.30 25.22 3.40
CA GLU A 81 -14.20 25.83 4.16
C GLU A 81 -13.76 25.03 5.39
N MET A 82 -14.71 24.66 6.25
CA MET A 82 -14.41 23.87 7.45
C MET A 82 -13.83 22.51 7.12
N LEU A 83 -14.31 21.87 6.06
CA LEU A 83 -13.80 20.60 5.58
C LEU A 83 -12.41 20.77 4.98
N TYR A 84 -12.18 21.84 4.21
CA TYR A 84 -10.87 22.16 3.64
C TYR A 84 -9.80 22.31 4.71
N PHE A 85 -10.05 23.09 5.78
CA PHE A 85 -9.09 23.23 6.88
C PHE A 85 -8.86 21.93 7.64
N THR A 86 -9.93 21.14 7.84
CA THR A 86 -9.82 19.82 8.48
C THR A 86 -8.95 18.89 7.63
N TRP A 87 -9.21 18.83 6.34
CA TRP A 87 -8.48 17.96 5.40
C TRP A 87 -7.02 18.39 5.23
N MET A 88 -6.80 19.70 5.08
CA MET A 88 -5.46 20.30 5.04
C MET A 88 -4.66 19.98 6.30
N GLY A 89 -5.26 20.13 7.49
CA GLY A 89 -4.61 19.79 8.75
C GLY A 89 -4.19 18.32 8.83
N MET A 90 -5.00 17.41 8.29
CA MET A 90 -4.64 15.98 8.18
C MET A 90 -3.51 15.76 7.17
N ALA A 91 -3.53 16.40 6.02
CA ALA A 91 -2.48 16.31 5.01
C ALA A 91 -1.12 16.79 5.55
N VAL A 92 -1.11 17.91 6.28
CA VAL A 92 0.10 18.43 6.94
C VAL A 92 0.64 17.44 7.98
N LYS A 93 -0.23 16.85 8.81
CA LYS A 93 0.19 15.82 9.78
C LYS A 93 0.79 14.59 9.09
N ILE A 94 0.20 14.15 7.98
CA ILE A 94 0.73 13.03 7.17
C ILE A 94 2.13 13.38 6.65
N GLN A 95 2.34 14.59 6.12
CA GLN A 95 3.63 15.03 5.64
C GLN A 95 4.69 15.07 6.74
N GLN A 96 4.37 15.67 7.89
CA GLN A 96 5.28 15.73 9.05
C GLN A 96 5.64 14.32 9.55
N ARG A 97 4.65 13.42 9.57
CA ARG A 97 4.87 12.02 9.93
C ARG A 97 5.82 11.33 8.96
N ASN A 98 5.67 11.54 7.65
CA ASN A 98 6.56 10.98 6.63
C ASN A 98 7.99 11.50 6.77
N GLU A 99 8.18 12.81 7.02
CA GLU A 99 9.51 13.38 7.27
C GLU A 99 10.20 12.73 8.48
N THR A 100 9.45 12.43 9.53
CA THR A 100 9.95 11.71 10.71
C THR A 100 10.33 10.28 10.37
N ILE A 101 9.41 9.52 9.73
CA ILE A 101 9.65 8.12 9.38
C ILE A 101 10.81 7.98 8.39
N ASN A 102 10.97 8.91 7.43
CA ASN A 102 12.09 8.90 6.48
C ASN A 102 13.44 8.96 7.22
N ARG A 103 13.59 9.87 8.19
CA ARG A 103 14.80 9.96 9.03
C ARG A 103 15.01 8.71 9.86
N GLN A 104 13.94 8.19 10.47
CA GLN A 104 13.98 6.97 11.28
C GLN A 104 14.37 5.72 10.46
N CYS A 105 13.93 5.60 9.22
CA CYS A 105 14.37 4.53 8.32
C CYS A 105 15.89 4.55 8.10
N VAL A 106 16.45 5.72 7.82
CA VAL A 106 17.90 5.87 7.62
C VAL A 106 18.68 5.60 8.91
N GLU A 107 18.23 6.14 10.05
CA GLU A 107 18.83 5.91 11.35
C GLU A 107 18.83 4.41 11.70
N LEU A 108 17.67 3.76 11.53
CA LEU A 108 17.51 2.34 11.80
C LEU A 108 18.46 1.51 10.95
N GLN A 109 18.52 1.74 9.63
CA GLN A 109 19.40 0.99 8.75
C GLN A 109 20.89 1.18 9.06
N LYS A 110 21.31 2.41 9.39
CA LYS A 110 22.69 2.67 9.83
C LYS A 110 23.03 1.88 11.09
N ARG A 111 22.15 1.86 12.08
CA ARG A 111 22.32 1.09 13.32
C ARG A 111 22.38 -0.41 13.05
N LEU A 112 21.40 -0.95 12.30
CA LEU A 112 21.37 -2.38 11.98
C LEU A 112 22.63 -2.83 11.22
N SER A 113 23.11 -2.03 10.27
CA SER A 113 24.34 -2.32 9.51
C SER A 113 25.58 -2.26 10.40
N ALA A 114 25.68 -1.27 11.30
CA ALA A 114 26.77 -1.18 12.25
C ALA A 114 26.83 -2.39 13.21
N ASP A 115 25.66 -2.91 13.58
CA ASP A 115 25.49 -4.09 14.44
C ASP A 115 25.61 -5.42 13.65
N GLY A 116 26.03 -5.36 12.36
CA GLY A 116 26.35 -6.52 11.53
C GLY A 116 25.16 -7.23 10.92
N PHE A 117 24.01 -6.56 10.76
CA PHE A 117 22.84 -7.09 10.06
C PHE A 117 22.74 -6.55 8.63
N ARG A 118 22.68 -7.44 7.66
CA ARG A 118 22.22 -7.09 6.31
C ARG A 118 20.72 -6.86 6.39
N ASN A 119 20.26 -5.75 5.83
CA ASN A 119 18.87 -5.32 6.00
C ASN A 119 18.38 -4.47 4.83
N TYR A 120 17.07 -4.39 4.65
CA TYR A 120 16.41 -3.44 3.76
C TYR A 120 15.02 -3.08 4.28
N ILE A 121 14.58 -1.84 4.05
CA ILE A 121 13.23 -1.36 4.39
C ILE A 121 12.25 -1.91 3.36
N MET A 122 11.21 -2.58 3.83
CA MET A 122 10.13 -3.08 2.96
C MET A 122 8.93 -2.15 2.99
N LYS A 123 8.04 -2.28 2.00
CA LYS A 123 6.74 -1.56 1.99
C LYS A 123 6.88 -0.05 2.27
N GLY A 124 5.92 0.55 2.96
CA GLY A 124 5.96 1.89 3.54
C GLY A 124 6.73 2.91 2.72
N GLN A 125 7.87 3.34 3.24
CA GLN A 125 8.72 4.35 2.65
C GLN A 125 9.42 3.88 1.38
N ALA A 126 9.74 2.59 1.27
CA ALA A 126 10.29 2.02 0.04
C ALA A 126 9.31 2.15 -1.14
N ASN A 127 8.01 1.97 -0.89
CA ASN A 127 6.99 2.16 -1.92
C ASN A 127 6.71 3.65 -2.18
N ALA A 128 6.71 4.48 -1.13
CA ALA A 128 6.48 5.92 -1.27
C ALA A 128 7.46 6.59 -2.24
N ALA A 129 8.71 6.14 -2.27
CA ALA A 129 9.72 6.64 -3.21
C ALA A 129 9.33 6.48 -4.68
N LEU A 130 8.51 5.44 -5.02
CA LEU A 130 8.05 5.18 -6.38
C LEU A 130 6.95 6.15 -6.86
N TYR A 131 6.31 6.90 -5.95
CA TYR A 131 5.26 7.87 -6.29
C TYR A 131 5.76 9.08 -7.09
N GLN A 132 7.06 9.21 -7.22
CA GLN A 132 7.71 10.25 -8.04
C GLN A 132 7.91 9.82 -9.51
N CYS A 133 7.78 8.52 -9.81
CA CYS A 133 7.96 7.99 -11.16
C CYS A 133 6.81 8.43 -12.08
N GLY A 134 7.13 9.17 -13.13
CA GLY A 134 6.15 9.61 -14.16
C GLY A 134 5.99 11.12 -14.29
N VAL A 135 6.62 11.93 -13.46
CA VAL A 135 6.70 13.38 -13.69
C VAL A 135 7.78 13.66 -14.75
N LYS A 136 7.44 13.40 -16.02
CA LYS A 136 8.27 13.88 -17.15
C LYS A 136 8.18 15.40 -17.20
N ASN A 137 9.36 16.04 -17.18
CA ASN A 137 9.62 17.46 -17.40
C ASN A 137 9.16 18.43 -16.30
N GLY A 138 10.06 18.67 -15.32
CA GLY A 138 10.34 20.01 -14.79
C GLY A 138 9.23 20.89 -14.21
N SER A 139 7.97 20.51 -14.30
CA SER A 139 6.85 21.23 -13.73
C SER A 139 6.33 20.58 -12.43
N VAL A 140 7.24 20.35 -11.48
CA VAL A 140 6.83 20.36 -10.09
C VAL A 140 6.51 21.81 -9.79
N SER A 141 5.22 22.15 -9.79
CA SER A 141 4.78 23.43 -9.24
C SER A 141 5.46 23.59 -7.87
N SER A 142 6.31 24.58 -7.74
CA SER A 142 7.13 24.87 -6.57
C SER A 142 6.33 25.18 -5.29
N LYS A 143 5.04 24.90 -5.25
CA LYS A 143 4.10 25.24 -4.16
C LYS A 143 3.26 24.06 -3.64
N GLY A 144 3.37 22.82 -4.17
CA GLY A 144 2.59 21.67 -3.70
C GLY A 144 3.47 20.59 -3.06
N SER A 145 3.00 19.93 -2.00
CA SER A 145 3.63 18.72 -1.46
C SER A 145 3.59 17.60 -2.49
N SER A 146 4.68 16.83 -2.62
CA SER A 146 4.68 15.70 -3.53
C SER A 146 3.75 14.58 -3.04
N LEU A 147 3.33 13.69 -3.95
CA LEU A 147 2.47 12.55 -3.60
C LEU A 147 3.16 11.60 -2.61
N SER A 148 4.48 11.45 -2.68
CA SER A 148 5.23 10.61 -1.73
C SER A 148 5.11 11.14 -0.30
N ALA A 149 5.17 12.46 -0.11
CA ALA A 149 4.99 13.12 1.18
C ALA A 149 3.55 13.01 1.72
N LEU A 150 2.56 12.82 0.85
CA LEU A 150 1.14 12.73 1.19
C LEU A 150 0.62 11.29 1.30
N ARG A 151 1.46 10.28 1.00
CA ARG A 151 1.12 8.88 1.24
C ARG A 151 1.02 8.63 2.74
N GLN A 152 -0.12 8.15 3.22
CA GLN A 152 -0.32 7.86 4.64
C GLN A 152 0.56 6.68 5.07
N SER A 153 1.60 6.95 5.88
CA SER A 153 2.50 5.95 6.44
C SER A 153 2.02 5.41 7.78
N GLY A 154 2.43 4.21 8.14
CA GLY A 154 2.12 3.56 9.42
C GLY A 154 3.40 3.23 10.19
N ASP A 155 3.82 2.02 10.10
CA ASP A 155 4.97 1.34 10.69
C ASP A 155 6.21 1.37 9.78
N ILE A 156 7.34 0.96 10.34
CA ILE A 156 8.57 0.68 9.59
C ILE A 156 8.76 -0.83 9.57
N ASP A 157 8.57 -1.43 8.39
CA ASP A 157 8.89 -2.83 8.12
C ASP A 157 10.33 -2.95 7.66
N VAL A 158 11.18 -3.66 8.40
CA VAL A 158 12.57 -3.90 8.00
C VAL A 158 12.90 -5.38 8.01
N TYR A 159 13.40 -5.89 6.89
CA TYR A 159 13.93 -7.24 6.82
C TYR A 159 15.35 -7.29 7.38
N LEU A 160 15.63 -8.29 8.24
CA LEU A 160 16.94 -8.59 8.80
C LEU A 160 17.34 -10.02 8.43
N GLU A 161 18.52 -10.17 7.83
CA GLU A 161 19.10 -11.47 7.58
C GLU A 161 19.56 -12.13 8.89
N GLY A 162 19.29 -13.43 9.06
CA GLY A 162 19.81 -14.20 10.20
C GLY A 162 18.81 -15.14 10.86
N GLY A 163 17.55 -15.11 10.43
CA GLY A 163 16.48 -15.98 10.95
C GLY A 163 15.98 -15.60 12.34
N LEU A 164 14.97 -16.34 12.82
CA LEU A 164 14.24 -16.01 14.05
C LEU A 164 15.14 -15.83 15.27
N ASP A 165 15.99 -16.81 15.56
CA ASP A 165 16.69 -16.86 16.85
C ASP A 165 17.73 -15.71 16.97
N ARG A 166 18.46 -15.40 15.88
CA ARG A 166 19.43 -14.27 15.82
C ARG A 166 18.69 -12.93 15.90
N VAL A 167 17.65 -12.75 15.10
CA VAL A 167 16.88 -11.50 15.05
C VAL A 167 16.16 -11.26 16.38
N LEU A 168 15.57 -12.28 17.00
CA LEU A 168 14.90 -12.17 18.29
C LEU A 168 15.89 -11.84 19.42
N ALA A 169 17.07 -12.47 19.44
CA ALA A 169 18.10 -12.15 20.42
C ALA A 169 18.53 -10.67 20.33
N TYR A 170 18.71 -10.17 19.11
CA TYR A 170 19.04 -8.77 18.87
C TYR A 170 17.85 -7.83 19.21
N ALA A 171 16.63 -8.17 18.80
CA ALA A 171 15.44 -7.38 19.08
C ALA A 171 15.24 -7.13 20.59
N ARG A 172 15.57 -8.12 21.43
CA ARG A 172 15.49 -8.01 22.90
C ARG A 172 16.45 -6.99 23.50
N THR A 173 17.49 -6.56 22.79
CA THR A 173 18.37 -5.49 23.25
C THR A 173 17.71 -4.11 23.24
N PHE A 174 16.61 -3.94 22.51
CA PHE A 174 15.83 -2.70 22.48
C PHE A 174 14.74 -2.63 23.58
N GLY A 175 14.42 -3.77 24.21
CA GLY A 175 13.40 -3.86 25.24
C GLY A 175 12.44 -5.05 25.05
N GLU A 176 11.19 -4.91 25.53
CA GLU A 176 10.19 -5.95 25.42
C GLU A 176 9.69 -6.12 23.97
N VAL A 177 9.97 -7.28 23.38
CA VAL A 177 9.51 -7.62 22.03
C VAL A 177 8.07 -8.12 22.08
N LYS A 178 7.22 -7.56 21.23
CA LYS A 178 5.79 -7.89 21.15
C LYS A 178 5.43 -8.54 19.83
N LYS A 179 4.25 -9.19 19.77
CA LYS A 179 3.66 -9.76 18.55
C LYS A 179 4.60 -10.68 17.76
N VAL A 180 5.40 -11.51 18.42
CA VAL A 180 6.27 -12.46 17.70
C VAL A 180 5.42 -13.50 16.99
N ASN A 181 5.60 -13.61 15.68
CA ASN A 181 4.95 -14.62 14.83
C ASN A 181 5.99 -15.28 13.90
N GLU A 182 5.57 -16.11 12.92
CA GLU A 182 6.51 -16.81 12.01
C GLU A 182 7.16 -15.90 10.97
N LEU A 183 6.78 -14.65 10.90
CA LEU A 183 7.21 -13.67 9.90
C LEU A 183 8.07 -12.57 10.52
N GLU A 184 7.57 -12.00 11.62
CA GLU A 184 8.00 -10.70 12.15
C GLU A 184 7.83 -10.61 13.65
N MET A 185 8.34 -9.53 14.22
CA MET A 185 8.14 -9.13 15.61
C MET A 185 8.14 -7.61 15.76
N SER A 186 7.29 -7.09 16.66
CA SER A 186 7.27 -5.66 16.96
C SER A 186 8.35 -5.32 18.01
N VAL A 187 9.21 -4.36 17.68
CA VAL A 187 10.39 -3.98 18.48
C VAL A 187 10.30 -2.49 18.88
N PRO A 188 10.49 -2.13 20.15
CA PRO A 188 10.39 -0.76 20.62
C PRO A 188 11.65 0.06 20.33
N VAL A 189 11.96 0.28 19.04
CA VAL A 189 13.14 1.06 18.61
C VAL A 189 12.91 2.55 18.81
N PHE A 190 11.72 3.05 18.42
CA PHE A 190 11.32 4.44 18.56
C PHE A 190 10.07 4.55 19.44
N SER A 191 9.89 5.65 20.15
CA SER A 191 8.75 5.86 21.03
C SER A 191 7.44 6.09 20.30
N GLU A 192 7.50 6.78 19.14
CA GLU A 192 6.33 7.20 18.36
C GLU A 192 6.07 6.39 17.09
N THR A 193 7.00 5.49 16.72
CA THR A 193 6.89 4.70 15.48
C THR A 193 7.01 3.22 15.79
N VAL A 194 6.01 2.46 15.39
CA VAL A 194 6.07 0.99 15.44
C VAL A 194 7.10 0.52 14.42
N VAL A 195 8.02 -0.34 14.87
CA VAL A 195 9.02 -0.99 14.01
C VAL A 195 8.79 -2.49 14.05
N GLU A 196 8.69 -3.10 12.89
CA GLU A 196 8.54 -4.54 12.73
C GLU A 196 9.80 -5.14 12.09
N PHE A 197 10.51 -5.98 12.85
CA PHE A 197 11.64 -6.73 12.36
C PHE A 197 11.14 -8.00 11.71
N HIS A 198 11.30 -8.09 10.39
CA HIS A 198 10.99 -9.26 9.60
C HIS A 198 12.25 -10.14 9.48
N TYR A 199 12.17 -11.39 9.88
CA TYR A 199 13.20 -12.39 9.63
C TYR A 199 12.84 -13.32 8.45
N ARG A 200 11.65 -13.10 7.86
CA ARG A 200 11.20 -13.59 6.56
C ARG A 200 10.45 -12.47 5.87
N PRO A 201 10.65 -12.25 4.56
CA PRO A 201 9.96 -11.15 3.87
C PRO A 201 8.44 -11.33 3.88
N PHE A 202 7.97 -12.57 3.62
CA PHE A 202 6.56 -12.97 3.72
C PHE A 202 6.42 -14.48 3.78
N ILE A 203 5.23 -14.99 4.12
CA ILE A 203 4.90 -16.42 4.16
C ILE A 203 3.55 -16.73 3.52
N MET A 204 3.42 -17.93 2.96
CA MET A 204 2.14 -18.50 2.52
C MET A 204 1.72 -19.65 3.44
N ARG A 205 0.40 -19.78 3.68
CA ARG A 205 -0.15 -20.85 4.54
C ARG A 205 0.01 -22.25 3.96
N ASN A 206 0.03 -22.36 2.64
CA ASN A 206 0.34 -23.62 1.95
C ASN A 206 1.86 -23.85 1.97
N PRO A 207 2.38 -24.92 2.60
CA PRO A 207 3.81 -25.15 2.76
C PRO A 207 4.56 -25.34 1.44
N PHE A 208 3.92 -25.92 0.43
CA PHE A 208 4.53 -26.13 -0.89
C PHE A 208 4.70 -24.80 -1.64
N LYS A 209 3.66 -23.96 -1.62
CA LYS A 209 3.72 -22.60 -2.16
C LYS A 209 4.70 -21.75 -1.37
N ASN A 210 4.71 -21.87 -0.04
CA ASN A 210 5.65 -21.15 0.81
C ASN A 210 7.11 -21.49 0.49
N ARG A 211 7.44 -22.77 0.25
CA ARG A 211 8.80 -23.16 -0.14
C ARG A 211 9.25 -22.47 -1.42
N ARG A 212 8.38 -22.38 -2.42
CA ARG A 212 8.66 -21.69 -3.69
C ARG A 212 8.85 -20.18 -3.48
N LEU A 213 7.98 -19.57 -2.67
CA LEU A 213 8.06 -18.16 -2.32
C LEU A 213 9.38 -17.83 -1.59
N GLN A 214 9.78 -18.67 -0.61
CA GLN A 214 11.05 -18.45 0.11
C GLN A 214 12.26 -18.60 -0.83
N ALA A 215 12.26 -19.57 -1.76
CA ALA A 215 13.31 -19.70 -2.75
C ALA A 215 13.45 -18.44 -3.61
N PHE A 216 12.36 -17.90 -4.13
CA PHE A 216 12.35 -16.63 -4.86
C PHE A 216 12.91 -15.47 -4.03
N PHE A 217 12.46 -15.31 -2.77
CA PHE A 217 12.98 -14.23 -1.92
C PHE A 217 14.48 -14.38 -1.62
N GLN A 218 14.96 -15.60 -1.49
CA GLN A 218 16.38 -15.86 -1.30
C GLN A 218 17.19 -15.51 -2.55
N ASP A 219 16.71 -15.87 -3.74
CA ASP A 219 17.36 -15.54 -5.01
C ASP A 219 17.45 -14.01 -5.23
N GLN A 220 16.43 -13.27 -4.81
CA GLN A 220 16.38 -11.80 -4.93
C GLN A 220 17.13 -11.05 -3.79
N SER A 221 17.50 -11.73 -2.71
CA SER A 221 17.98 -11.07 -1.47
C SER A 221 19.25 -10.25 -1.68
N GLU A 222 20.25 -10.76 -2.43
CA GLU A 222 21.50 -10.06 -2.68
C GLU A 222 21.28 -8.72 -3.39
N ALA A 223 20.42 -8.70 -4.40
CA ALA A 223 20.06 -7.48 -5.10
C ALA A 223 19.35 -6.48 -4.18
N CYS A 224 18.45 -6.95 -3.28
CA CYS A 224 17.75 -6.08 -2.34
C CYS A 224 18.68 -5.42 -1.32
N PHE A 225 19.74 -6.11 -0.87
CA PHE A 225 20.71 -5.55 0.07
C PHE A 225 21.62 -4.47 -0.54
N THR A 226 21.65 -4.33 -1.84
CA THR A 226 22.46 -3.34 -2.57
C THR A 226 21.62 -2.30 -3.32
N ASN A 227 20.31 -2.51 -3.43
CA ASN A 227 19.39 -1.60 -4.11
C ASN A 227 19.13 -0.35 -3.27
N ARG A 228 19.71 0.78 -3.66
CA ARG A 228 19.55 2.09 -3.00
C ARG A 228 18.45 2.88 -3.66
N ILE A 229 17.60 3.46 -2.85
CA ILE A 229 16.57 4.39 -3.29
C ILE A 229 16.63 5.68 -2.47
N SER A 230 16.32 6.80 -3.12
CA SER A 230 16.25 8.10 -2.46
C SER A 230 14.87 8.35 -1.89
N LEU A 231 14.80 8.81 -0.64
CA LEU A 231 13.59 9.27 0.00
C LEU A 231 13.48 10.79 -0.13
N GLU A 232 12.26 11.28 -0.32
CA GLU A 232 12.03 12.71 -0.37
C GLU A 232 12.25 13.34 1.01
N ASN A 233 13.13 14.36 1.04
CA ASN A 233 13.32 15.21 2.20
C ASN A 233 13.69 16.62 1.70
N LYS A 234 13.14 17.65 2.35
CA LYS A 234 13.38 19.06 1.98
C LYS A 234 14.81 19.54 2.30
N ALA A 235 15.45 18.93 3.28
CA ALA A 235 16.72 19.44 3.85
C ALA A 235 17.96 18.67 3.37
N GLU A 236 17.84 17.38 3.06
CA GLU A 236 18.96 16.50 2.75
C GLU A 236 18.55 15.32 1.87
N SER A 237 19.49 14.75 1.13
CA SER A 237 19.28 13.51 0.39
C SER A 237 19.33 12.34 1.37
N LEU A 238 18.19 11.68 1.60
CA LEU A 238 18.07 10.49 2.40
C LEU A 238 18.04 9.27 1.49
N GLU A 239 18.87 8.27 1.76
CA GLU A 239 18.88 7.01 1.01
C GLU A 239 18.67 5.83 1.94
N ILE A 240 17.95 4.83 1.44
CA ILE A 240 17.73 3.55 2.10
C ILE A 240 17.99 2.37 1.15
N MET A 241 18.34 1.22 1.72
CA MET A 241 18.26 -0.06 1.01
C MET A 241 16.81 -0.52 0.97
N ALA A 242 16.33 -0.94 -0.19
CA ALA A 242 14.95 -1.33 -0.43
C ALA A 242 14.87 -2.52 -1.40
N PRO A 243 13.74 -3.24 -1.45
CA PRO A 243 13.53 -4.32 -2.40
C PRO A 243 13.67 -3.86 -3.85
N THR A 244 14.15 -4.77 -4.71
CA THR A 244 14.09 -4.59 -6.17
C THR A 244 12.63 -4.56 -6.64
N ILE A 245 12.39 -4.07 -7.86
CA ILE A 245 11.03 -4.05 -8.43
C ILE A 245 10.50 -5.48 -8.63
N ALA A 246 11.33 -6.42 -9.10
CA ALA A 246 10.95 -7.82 -9.24
C ALA A 246 10.49 -8.43 -7.90
N PHE A 247 11.28 -8.24 -6.84
CA PHE A 247 10.90 -8.64 -5.48
C PHE A 247 9.58 -8.03 -5.07
N ASN A 248 9.43 -6.72 -5.27
CA ASN A 248 8.28 -5.95 -4.80
C ASN A 248 6.98 -6.35 -5.52
N LEU A 249 7.04 -6.66 -6.82
CA LEU A 249 5.90 -7.17 -7.60
C LEU A 249 5.33 -8.48 -7.02
N VAL A 250 6.20 -9.41 -6.64
CA VAL A 250 5.77 -10.68 -6.02
C VAL A 250 5.33 -10.47 -4.58
N HIS A 251 6.15 -9.77 -3.78
CA HIS A 251 5.89 -9.53 -2.37
C HIS A 251 4.54 -8.84 -2.14
N GLN A 252 4.24 -7.77 -2.88
CA GLN A 252 2.99 -7.04 -2.70
C GLN A 252 1.76 -7.83 -3.14
N ILE A 253 1.82 -8.60 -4.24
CA ILE A 253 0.69 -9.47 -4.63
C ILE A 253 0.38 -10.47 -3.53
N VAL A 254 1.39 -11.13 -2.97
CA VAL A 254 1.19 -12.11 -1.89
C VAL A 254 0.67 -11.43 -0.62
N HIS A 255 1.18 -10.24 -0.31
CA HIS A 255 0.74 -9.43 0.83
C HIS A 255 -0.71 -8.95 0.68
N ILE A 256 -1.09 -8.39 -0.48
CA ILE A 256 -2.46 -7.98 -0.81
C ILE A 256 -3.41 -9.18 -0.73
N TYR A 257 -3.02 -10.33 -1.31
CA TYR A 257 -3.80 -11.56 -1.24
C TYR A 257 -4.04 -12.00 0.20
N HIS A 258 -2.99 -12.00 1.04
CA HIS A 258 -3.09 -12.40 2.45
C HIS A 258 -4.10 -11.52 3.21
N HIS A 259 -3.96 -10.20 3.12
CA HIS A 259 -4.89 -9.28 3.78
C HIS A 259 -6.30 -9.39 3.21
N PHE A 260 -6.45 -9.55 1.90
CA PHE A 260 -7.73 -9.74 1.26
C PHE A 260 -8.52 -10.92 1.84
N ILE A 261 -7.88 -12.06 2.06
CA ILE A 261 -8.54 -13.27 2.59
C ILE A 261 -8.63 -13.29 4.13
N THR A 262 -7.97 -12.38 4.84
CA THR A 262 -7.96 -12.35 6.31
C THR A 262 -8.72 -11.15 6.88
N GLU A 263 -8.10 -10.01 6.89
CA GLU A 263 -8.55 -8.82 7.58
C GLU A 263 -9.34 -7.88 6.66
N GLY A 264 -8.82 -7.65 5.49
CA GLY A 264 -9.27 -6.70 4.49
C GLY A 264 -8.06 -5.92 3.95
N VAL A 265 -8.20 -5.42 2.73
CA VAL A 265 -7.18 -4.62 2.05
C VAL A 265 -7.80 -3.30 1.61
N GLY A 266 -7.06 -2.20 1.70
CA GLY A 266 -7.52 -0.89 1.26
C GLY A 266 -6.89 -0.47 -0.06
N LEU A 267 -7.45 0.59 -0.66
CA LEU A 267 -6.93 1.15 -1.92
C LEU A 267 -5.50 1.70 -1.77
N ARG A 268 -5.06 2.05 -0.57
CA ARG A 268 -3.67 2.47 -0.33
C ARG A 268 -2.66 1.40 -0.75
N GLN A 269 -2.89 0.12 -0.38
CA GLN A 269 -2.00 -0.97 -0.77
C GLN A 269 -2.05 -1.24 -2.28
N LEU A 270 -3.22 -1.09 -2.90
CA LEU A 270 -3.38 -1.20 -4.35
C LEU A 270 -2.68 -0.05 -5.08
N MET A 271 -2.68 1.15 -4.50
CA MET A 271 -1.98 2.31 -5.04
C MET A 271 -0.45 2.15 -4.96
N ASP A 272 0.08 1.60 -3.84
CA ASP A 272 1.48 1.20 -3.77
C ASP A 272 1.83 0.23 -4.91
N TYR A 273 0.99 -0.78 -5.13
CA TYR A 273 1.19 -1.76 -6.21
C TYR A 273 1.08 -1.14 -7.60
N HIS A 274 0.16 -0.20 -7.80
CA HIS A 274 0.06 0.55 -9.06
C HIS A 274 1.40 1.23 -9.43
N PHE A 275 2.04 1.91 -8.47
CA PHE A 275 3.32 2.57 -8.73
C PHE A 275 4.47 1.58 -8.96
N VAL A 276 4.48 0.41 -8.31
CA VAL A 276 5.45 -0.65 -8.60
C VAL A 276 5.28 -1.19 -10.02
N VAL A 277 4.04 -1.47 -10.44
CA VAL A 277 3.73 -1.93 -11.81
C VAL A 277 4.09 -0.87 -12.83
N LYS A 278 3.76 0.40 -12.57
CA LYS A 278 4.09 1.52 -13.44
C LYS A 278 5.61 1.65 -13.61
N HIS A 279 6.37 1.56 -12.52
CA HIS A 279 7.84 1.61 -12.57
C HIS A 279 8.41 0.45 -13.41
N GLU A 280 7.94 -0.78 -13.20
CA GLU A 280 8.36 -1.93 -14.02
C GLU A 280 8.12 -1.69 -15.51
N MET A 281 6.95 -1.15 -15.87
CA MET A 281 6.58 -0.98 -17.28
C MET A 281 7.27 0.22 -17.94
N GLU A 282 7.45 1.33 -17.22
CA GLU A 282 7.97 2.58 -17.79
C GLU A 282 9.48 2.72 -17.65
N VAL A 283 10.06 2.28 -16.52
CA VAL A 283 11.49 2.42 -16.19
C VAL A 283 12.26 1.15 -16.52
N GLU A 284 11.83 0.02 -15.95
CA GLU A 284 12.48 -1.29 -16.15
C GLU A 284 12.11 -1.94 -17.49
N LYS A 285 11.15 -1.34 -18.22
CA LYS A 285 10.70 -1.79 -19.55
C LYS A 285 10.25 -3.25 -19.60
N GLY A 286 9.70 -3.75 -18.50
CA GLY A 286 9.20 -5.11 -18.40
C GLY A 286 10.29 -6.17 -18.20
N SER A 287 11.48 -5.80 -17.75
CA SER A 287 12.63 -6.72 -17.58
C SER A 287 12.32 -7.90 -16.65
N SER A 288 11.54 -7.68 -15.58
CA SER A 288 11.20 -8.70 -14.59
C SER A 288 9.91 -9.47 -14.90
N VAL A 289 9.15 -9.09 -15.92
CA VAL A 289 7.79 -9.60 -16.18
C VAL A 289 7.73 -11.12 -16.27
N GLN A 290 8.65 -11.76 -17.00
CA GLN A 290 8.61 -13.20 -17.22
C GLN A 290 8.93 -13.99 -15.95
N GLU A 291 9.90 -13.55 -15.17
CA GLU A 291 10.24 -14.15 -13.88
C GLU A 291 9.06 -14.04 -12.91
N VAL A 292 8.52 -12.83 -12.76
CA VAL A 292 7.38 -12.55 -11.86
C VAL A 292 6.15 -13.37 -12.25
N LYS A 293 5.83 -13.47 -13.55
CA LYS A 293 4.74 -14.33 -14.07
C LYS A 293 4.92 -15.78 -13.65
N LYS A 294 6.13 -16.31 -13.85
CA LYS A 294 6.45 -17.69 -13.48
C LYS A 294 6.23 -17.93 -11.99
N VAL A 295 6.77 -17.06 -11.14
CA VAL A 295 6.64 -17.18 -9.68
C VAL A 295 5.17 -17.13 -9.26
N ILE A 296 4.40 -16.17 -9.72
CA ILE A 296 2.98 -16.03 -9.37
C ILE A 296 2.15 -17.22 -9.88
N SER A 297 2.48 -17.79 -11.05
CA SER A 297 1.89 -19.03 -11.55
C SER A 297 2.21 -20.22 -10.64
N ASP A 298 3.48 -20.37 -10.26
CA ASP A 298 3.92 -21.41 -9.32
C ASP A 298 3.25 -21.29 -7.94
N LEU A 299 2.85 -20.08 -7.55
CA LEU A 299 2.05 -19.83 -6.33
C LEU A 299 0.55 -20.02 -6.56
N GLY A 300 0.08 -20.20 -7.82
CA GLY A 300 -1.33 -20.33 -8.17
C GLY A 300 -2.15 -19.08 -7.88
N LEU A 301 -1.56 -17.90 -8.04
CA LEU A 301 -2.18 -16.60 -7.80
C LEU A 301 -2.45 -15.79 -9.06
N GLU A 302 -2.32 -16.38 -10.26
CA GLU A 302 -2.51 -15.69 -11.54
C GLU A 302 -3.88 -15.04 -11.66
N ARG A 303 -4.93 -15.75 -11.25
CA ARG A 303 -6.30 -15.22 -11.29
C ARG A 303 -6.48 -14.04 -10.35
N PHE A 304 -5.89 -14.08 -9.17
CA PHE A 304 -5.89 -12.98 -8.22
C PHE A 304 -5.10 -11.79 -8.77
N ALA A 305 -3.91 -12.02 -9.30
CA ALA A 305 -3.09 -10.99 -9.94
C ALA A 305 -3.83 -10.32 -11.11
N SER A 306 -4.54 -11.09 -11.97
CA SER A 306 -5.38 -10.55 -13.06
C SER A 306 -6.51 -9.65 -12.55
N ALA A 307 -7.11 -10.00 -11.40
CA ALA A 307 -8.11 -9.17 -10.75
C ALA A 307 -7.50 -7.87 -10.20
N VAL A 308 -6.33 -7.96 -9.54
CA VAL A 308 -5.60 -6.79 -9.03
C VAL A 308 -5.21 -5.84 -10.16
N ILE A 309 -4.68 -6.36 -11.28
CA ILE A 309 -4.34 -5.57 -12.46
C ILE A 309 -5.56 -4.82 -13.01
N TRP A 310 -6.73 -5.47 -13.05
CA TRP A 310 -7.95 -4.79 -13.45
C TRP A 310 -8.31 -3.67 -12.46
N VAL A 311 -8.25 -3.92 -11.15
CA VAL A 311 -8.59 -2.91 -10.12
C VAL A 311 -7.65 -1.71 -10.20
N ILE A 312 -6.33 -1.92 -10.27
CA ILE A 312 -5.38 -0.80 -10.31
C ILE A 312 -5.55 0.04 -11.59
N GLY A 313 -5.83 -0.60 -12.72
CA GLY A 313 -6.12 0.11 -13.95
C GLY A 313 -7.44 0.87 -13.87
N TYR A 314 -8.51 0.23 -13.40
CA TYR A 314 -9.84 0.86 -13.29
C TYR A 314 -9.86 2.06 -12.32
N VAL A 315 -9.24 1.90 -11.15
CA VAL A 315 -9.26 2.91 -10.08
C VAL A 315 -8.23 4.02 -10.32
N PHE A 316 -7.02 3.68 -10.75
CA PHE A 316 -5.90 4.64 -10.80
C PHE A 316 -5.55 5.10 -12.20
N ASP A 317 -5.62 4.24 -13.22
CA ASP A 317 -5.18 4.58 -14.58
C ASP A 317 -6.01 3.88 -15.67
N PRO A 318 -7.19 4.42 -16.01
CA PRO A 318 -8.04 3.86 -17.07
C PRO A 318 -7.37 3.80 -18.43
N GLY A 319 -6.43 4.71 -18.72
CA GLY A 319 -5.66 4.71 -19.98
C GLY A 319 -4.71 3.50 -20.08
N MET A 320 -4.04 3.19 -18.98
CA MET A 320 -3.20 2.00 -18.85
C MET A 320 -4.05 0.73 -18.96
N LEU A 321 -5.23 0.68 -18.31
CA LEU A 321 -6.16 -0.45 -18.42
C LEU A 321 -6.59 -0.69 -19.86
N ALA A 322 -6.99 0.36 -20.58
CA ALA A 322 -7.39 0.26 -21.97
C ALA A 322 -6.27 -0.31 -22.86
N THR A 323 -5.03 0.16 -22.62
CA THR A 323 -3.83 -0.36 -23.30
C THR A 323 -3.61 -1.84 -23.00
N TRP A 324 -3.75 -2.26 -21.76
CA TRP A 324 -3.56 -3.66 -21.37
C TRP A 324 -4.62 -4.61 -21.89
N ILE A 325 -5.87 -4.15 -22.04
CA ILE A 325 -6.93 -4.94 -22.68
C ILE A 325 -6.62 -5.17 -24.16
N GLN A 326 -6.07 -4.14 -24.85
CA GLN A 326 -5.76 -4.20 -26.28
C GLN A 326 -4.47 -4.98 -26.60
N LYS A 327 -3.42 -4.79 -25.77
CA LYS A 327 -2.08 -5.34 -25.99
C LYS A 327 -1.72 -6.37 -24.90
N SER A 328 -2.40 -7.51 -24.91
CA SER A 328 -2.25 -8.52 -23.85
C SER A 328 -0.84 -9.13 -23.69
N GLU A 329 0.02 -9.01 -24.70
CA GLU A 329 1.39 -9.59 -24.68
C GLU A 329 2.38 -8.78 -23.84
N THR A 330 2.13 -7.49 -23.64
CA THR A 330 3.03 -6.57 -22.92
C THR A 330 2.67 -6.39 -21.45
N THR A 331 1.62 -7.04 -20.96
CA THR A 331 1.12 -6.89 -19.59
C THR A 331 1.68 -7.95 -18.66
N LEU A 332 1.78 -7.61 -17.37
CA LEU A 332 2.06 -8.61 -16.31
C LEU A 332 1.02 -9.73 -16.33
N TRP A 333 -0.27 -9.40 -16.27
CA TRP A 333 -1.40 -10.33 -16.44
C TRP A 333 -2.52 -9.66 -17.23
N LYS A 334 -3.25 -10.47 -18.00
CA LYS A 334 -4.45 -9.97 -18.69
C LYS A 334 -5.49 -9.55 -17.64
N PRO A 335 -5.99 -8.30 -17.70
CA PRO A 335 -7.01 -7.83 -16.75
C PRO A 335 -8.28 -8.70 -16.80
N ASN A 336 -8.81 -9.04 -15.62
CA ASN A 336 -10.06 -9.79 -15.51
C ASN A 336 -11.12 -8.92 -14.82
N GLU A 337 -12.04 -8.34 -15.58
CA GLU A 337 -13.06 -7.45 -15.09
C GLU A 337 -14.00 -8.11 -14.07
N LYS A 338 -14.48 -9.32 -14.33
CA LYS A 338 -15.42 -10.04 -13.43
C LYS A 338 -14.83 -10.26 -12.06
N ASP A 339 -13.60 -10.70 -12.00
CA ASP A 339 -12.89 -10.96 -10.74
C ASP A 339 -12.39 -9.65 -10.12
N GLY A 340 -12.05 -8.66 -10.93
CA GLY A 340 -11.67 -7.33 -10.49
C GLY A 340 -12.81 -6.58 -9.81
N ARG A 341 -14.02 -6.62 -10.36
CA ARG A 341 -15.22 -6.03 -9.71
C ARG A 341 -15.50 -6.69 -8.37
N LEU A 342 -15.44 -8.02 -8.30
CA LEU A 342 -15.62 -8.74 -7.03
C LEU A 342 -14.56 -8.34 -5.97
N LEU A 343 -13.31 -8.18 -6.39
CA LEU A 343 -12.22 -7.73 -5.54
C LEU A 343 -12.46 -6.29 -5.07
N LEU A 344 -12.80 -5.38 -5.98
CA LEU A 344 -13.03 -3.96 -5.68
C LEU A 344 -14.23 -3.77 -4.74
N ASP A 345 -15.32 -4.48 -4.94
CA ASP A 345 -16.49 -4.42 -4.05
C ASP A 345 -16.11 -4.81 -2.61
N GLU A 346 -15.31 -5.87 -2.44
CA GLU A 346 -14.85 -6.28 -1.11
C GLU A 346 -13.89 -5.25 -0.49
N ILE A 347 -13.00 -4.63 -1.28
CA ILE A 347 -12.10 -3.56 -0.83
C ILE A 347 -12.90 -2.34 -0.35
N MET A 348 -13.88 -1.91 -1.12
CA MET A 348 -14.70 -0.74 -0.77
C MET A 348 -15.57 -0.98 0.47
N MET A 349 -16.00 -2.23 0.70
CA MET A 349 -16.73 -2.61 1.91
C MET A 349 -15.83 -2.70 3.14
N SER A 350 -14.71 -3.41 3.05
CA SER A 350 -13.84 -3.68 4.21
C SER A 350 -12.99 -2.48 4.65
N GLY A 351 -12.60 -1.63 3.71
CA GLY A 351 -11.65 -0.55 3.97
C GLY A 351 -10.24 -1.05 4.33
N ASN A 352 -9.39 -0.13 4.76
CA ASN A 352 -8.00 -0.45 5.08
C ASN A 352 -7.90 -1.37 6.31
N PHE A 353 -7.32 -2.57 6.15
CA PHE A 353 -7.18 -3.61 7.16
C PHE A 353 -8.49 -4.00 7.87
N GLY A 354 -9.64 -3.82 7.24
CA GLY A 354 -10.94 -4.18 7.80
C GLY A 354 -11.37 -3.37 9.04
N HIS A 355 -10.66 -2.30 9.37
CA HIS A 355 -10.97 -1.46 10.55
C HIS A 355 -12.38 -0.84 10.51
N THR A 356 -12.91 -0.65 9.31
CA THR A 356 -14.24 -0.10 9.09
C THR A 356 -15.26 -1.14 8.64
N ASP A 357 -14.90 -2.42 8.65
CA ASP A 357 -15.80 -3.51 8.27
C ASP A 357 -16.83 -3.77 9.39
N GLU A 358 -18.05 -3.30 9.18
CA GLU A 358 -19.13 -3.49 10.14
C GLU A 358 -19.47 -4.97 10.38
N ARG A 359 -19.21 -5.82 9.38
CA ARG A 359 -19.41 -7.27 9.50
C ARG A 359 -18.45 -7.91 10.50
N ALA A 360 -17.30 -7.27 10.76
CA ALA A 360 -16.26 -7.76 11.66
C ALA A 360 -16.41 -7.24 13.11
N LYS A 361 -17.12 -6.13 13.33
CA LYS A 361 -17.22 -5.49 14.67
C LYS A 361 -17.69 -6.43 15.77
N ASP A 362 -18.72 -7.25 15.51
CA ASP A 362 -19.27 -8.20 16.49
C ASP A 362 -18.53 -9.55 16.50
N ILE A 363 -17.71 -9.82 15.51
CA ILE A 363 -17.07 -11.12 15.28
C ILE A 363 -15.73 -11.17 16.01
N LEU A 364 -15.00 -10.05 16.08
CA LEU A 364 -13.68 -9.95 16.70
C LEU A 364 -13.71 -10.12 18.23
N THR A 365 -14.89 -10.07 18.87
CA THR A 365 -15.06 -10.32 20.30
C THR A 365 -14.84 -11.76 20.72
N SER A 366 -14.88 -12.72 19.79
CA SER A 366 -14.69 -14.16 20.04
C SER A 366 -13.70 -14.79 19.07
N ARG A 367 -12.68 -15.49 19.62
CA ARG A 367 -11.70 -16.25 18.81
C ARG A 367 -12.35 -17.25 17.86
N TRP A 368 -13.46 -17.87 18.28
CA TRP A 368 -14.22 -18.82 17.46
C TRP A 368 -14.96 -18.13 16.32
N LYS A 369 -15.62 -17.01 16.60
CA LYS A 369 -16.29 -16.21 15.55
C LYS A 369 -15.29 -15.70 14.53
N ALA A 370 -14.14 -15.15 14.98
CA ALA A 370 -13.04 -14.73 14.11
C ALA A 370 -12.48 -15.88 13.25
N PHE A 371 -12.33 -17.07 13.83
CA PHE A 371 -11.90 -18.26 13.09
C PHE A 371 -12.88 -18.61 11.96
N TRP A 372 -14.18 -18.67 12.25
CA TRP A 372 -15.19 -18.98 11.23
C TRP A 372 -15.34 -17.87 10.20
N PHE A 373 -15.23 -16.61 10.59
CA PHE A 373 -15.29 -15.48 9.66
C PHE A 373 -14.18 -15.55 8.60
N VAL A 374 -12.94 -15.74 9.02
CA VAL A 374 -11.82 -15.85 8.07
C VAL A 374 -11.92 -17.11 7.22
N ASN A 375 -12.36 -18.23 7.76
CA ASN A 375 -12.54 -19.45 6.98
C ASN A 375 -13.70 -19.33 5.98
N SER A 376 -14.81 -18.70 6.35
CA SER A 376 -15.90 -18.40 5.41
C SER A 376 -15.45 -17.47 4.29
N LYS A 377 -14.58 -16.50 4.60
CA LYS A 377 -13.99 -15.59 3.61
C LYS A 377 -13.08 -16.35 2.64
N THR A 378 -12.20 -17.22 3.13
CA THR A 378 -11.36 -18.08 2.27
C THR A 378 -12.19 -19.01 1.38
N PHE A 379 -13.30 -19.53 1.87
CA PHE A 379 -14.22 -20.33 1.08
C PHE A 379 -14.98 -19.49 0.04
N ARG A 380 -15.49 -18.32 0.42
CA ARG A 380 -16.19 -17.41 -0.50
C ARG A 380 -15.31 -17.00 -1.68
N PHE A 381 -13.99 -16.83 -1.44
CA PHE A 381 -13.01 -16.42 -2.45
C PHE A 381 -12.13 -17.59 -2.94
N TRP A 382 -12.58 -18.86 -2.79
CA TRP A 382 -11.87 -20.08 -3.23
C TRP A 382 -11.39 -20.02 -4.69
N ARG A 383 -12.07 -19.24 -5.51
CA ARG A 383 -11.75 -19.07 -6.92
C ARG A 383 -10.37 -18.43 -7.17
N PHE A 384 -9.83 -17.68 -6.20
CA PHE A 384 -8.52 -17.06 -6.28
C PHE A 384 -7.39 -17.99 -5.81
N ASP A 385 -7.69 -18.89 -4.88
CA ASP A 385 -6.80 -19.97 -4.44
C ASP A 385 -7.63 -21.15 -3.96
N HIS A 386 -7.72 -22.18 -4.79
CA HIS A 386 -8.54 -23.37 -4.55
C HIS A 386 -8.18 -24.14 -3.28
N TRP A 387 -6.97 -23.96 -2.74
CA TRP A 387 -6.49 -24.66 -1.56
C TRP A 387 -6.47 -23.79 -0.30
N ALA A 388 -6.78 -22.51 -0.40
CA ALA A 388 -6.72 -21.58 0.75
C ALA A 388 -7.65 -22.00 1.89
N TRP A 389 -8.86 -22.48 1.59
CA TRP A 389 -9.83 -22.92 2.58
C TRP A 389 -9.35 -24.14 3.38
N PHE A 390 -8.59 -25.03 2.76
CA PHE A 390 -8.01 -26.22 3.41
C PHE A 390 -6.78 -25.84 4.24
N TRP A 391 -5.83 -25.08 3.67
CA TRP A 391 -4.58 -24.75 4.35
C TRP A 391 -4.75 -23.68 5.43
N SER A 392 -5.78 -22.85 5.39
CA SER A 392 -6.01 -21.81 6.40
C SER A 392 -6.25 -22.39 7.81
N PRO A 393 -7.16 -23.34 8.04
CA PRO A 393 -7.30 -23.97 9.36
C PRO A 393 -6.08 -24.81 9.76
N VAL A 394 -5.48 -25.57 8.84
CA VAL A 394 -4.27 -26.36 9.10
C VAL A 394 -3.14 -25.46 9.59
N TRP A 395 -2.88 -24.35 8.90
CA TRP A 395 -1.86 -23.40 9.29
C TRP A 395 -2.14 -22.79 10.67
N ARG A 396 -3.38 -22.49 11.01
CA ARG A 396 -3.73 -21.94 12.34
C ARG A 396 -3.42 -22.90 13.48
N VAL A 397 -3.70 -24.19 13.29
CA VAL A 397 -3.34 -25.24 14.28
C VAL A 397 -1.81 -25.32 14.40
N TYR A 398 -1.10 -25.35 13.26
CA TYR A 398 0.36 -25.32 13.24
C TYR A 398 0.92 -24.09 13.95
N HIS A 399 0.43 -22.89 13.65
CA HIS A 399 0.86 -21.64 14.27
C HIS A 399 0.63 -21.63 15.78
N PHE A 400 -0.51 -22.11 16.23
CA PHE A 400 -0.80 -22.25 17.66
C PHE A 400 0.20 -23.19 18.37
N LEU A 401 0.50 -24.36 17.78
CA LEU A 401 1.47 -25.29 18.32
C LEU A 401 2.90 -24.70 18.29
N TRP A 402 3.27 -24.06 17.21
CA TRP A 402 4.55 -23.42 17.05
C TRP A 402 4.77 -22.33 18.12
N ARG A 403 3.77 -21.46 18.38
CA ARG A 403 3.85 -20.47 19.46
C ARG A 403 4.08 -21.09 20.81
N LYS A 404 3.36 -22.17 21.13
CA LYS A 404 3.54 -22.92 22.39
C LYS A 404 4.92 -23.53 22.51
N MET A 405 5.44 -24.15 21.46
CA MET A 405 6.79 -24.74 21.45
C MET A 405 7.89 -23.70 21.62
N LYS A 406 7.72 -22.51 21.05
CA LYS A 406 8.68 -21.40 21.17
C LYS A 406 8.49 -20.57 22.46
N GLY A 407 7.50 -20.87 23.30
CA GLY A 407 7.22 -20.16 24.55
C GLY A 407 6.58 -18.77 24.36
N PHE A 408 6.01 -18.49 23.18
CA PHE A 408 5.31 -17.24 22.94
C PHE A 408 3.85 -17.32 23.42
N LYS A 409 3.43 -16.31 24.20
CA LYS A 409 2.05 -16.21 24.74
C LYS A 409 1.04 -15.69 23.71
#